data_10d3995793c6afbaa290088d3c8ce6ac
#
_entry.id   10d3995793c6afbaa290088d3c8ce6ac
#
_cell.length_a   1.000
_cell.length_b   1.000
_cell.length_c   1.000
_cell.angle_alpha   90.00
_cell.angle_beta   90.00
_cell.angle_gamma   90.00
#
_symmetry.space_group_name_H-M   'P 1'
#
loop_
_entity.id
_entity.type
_entity.pdbx_description
1 polymer ?
#
loop_
_entity_poly.entity_id
_entity_poly.type
_entity_poly.pdbx_seq_one_letter_code
_entity_poly.pdbx_strand_id
1 'polypeptide(L)'
;DTNQQTLDMAKEEGCIIEGYLDGKDIIPKTDLTIICLYPSLVLDFIKNNQFKPGSIVTDAVGIKSYFLREALSIIPEDVEYISIHPMAGREKKGYQYASKQVFENANFIIVYHDDNKKSTIDFVQEFSKQLGFRSVKIMSPEAHDEIISFTSQLPHCLAVALMNSDDQKYETGKYIGDSFRDLTRIANINEDLWDELFMNNKQYLLASIERFEEQLDILKNAIRDNDDETLKAAFRKSTKRREHL
;
A
#
# COMPACT_ATOMS: atom_id res chain seq x y z
N ASP A 1 19.08 6.59 4.29
CA ASP A 1 18.79 5.54 5.29
C ASP A 1 19.56 5.83 6.56
N THR A 2 19.02 5.48 7.73
CA THR A 2 19.67 5.68 9.03
C THR A 2 20.67 4.56 9.40
N ASN A 3 20.73 3.49 8.60
CA ASN A 3 21.60 2.35 8.80
C ASN A 3 22.79 2.40 7.84
N GLN A 4 24.00 2.65 8.39
CA GLN A 4 25.22 2.74 7.60
C GLN A 4 25.52 1.44 6.82
N GLN A 5 25.30 0.28 7.45
CA GLN A 5 25.54 -1.02 6.79
C GLN A 5 24.64 -1.20 5.53
N THR A 6 23.39 -0.74 5.61
CA THR A 6 22.47 -0.75 4.44
C THR A 6 23.01 0.13 3.32
N LEU A 7 23.50 1.32 3.63
CA LEU A 7 24.09 2.24 2.65
C LEU A 7 25.35 1.65 1.99
N ASP A 8 26.21 1.05 2.79
CA ASP A 8 27.44 0.42 2.30
C ASP A 8 27.13 -0.74 1.36
N MET A 9 26.23 -1.65 1.73
CA MET A 9 25.78 -2.75 0.89
C MET A 9 25.18 -2.26 -0.43
N ALA A 10 24.27 -1.28 -0.38
CA ALA A 10 23.62 -0.73 -1.57
C ALA A 10 24.64 -0.05 -2.53
N LYS A 11 25.67 0.56 -1.98
CA LYS A 11 26.76 1.19 -2.74
C LYS A 11 27.69 0.13 -3.35
N GLU A 12 28.07 -0.88 -2.60
CA GLU A 12 28.89 -2.01 -3.09
C GLU A 12 28.21 -2.77 -4.24
N GLU A 13 26.90 -2.96 -4.15
CA GLU A 13 26.10 -3.60 -5.20
C GLU A 13 25.80 -2.66 -6.40
N GLY A 14 26.21 -1.39 -6.32
CA GLY A 14 25.96 -0.41 -7.38
C GLY A 14 24.50 0.06 -7.51
N CYS A 15 23.68 -0.19 -6.48
CA CYS A 15 22.29 0.25 -6.45
C CYS A 15 22.14 1.74 -6.18
N ILE A 16 23.12 2.35 -5.50
CA ILE A 16 23.20 3.80 -5.24
C ILE A 16 24.59 4.32 -5.59
N ILE A 17 24.65 5.59 -5.96
CA ILE A 17 25.92 6.30 -6.22
C ILE A 17 26.54 6.71 -4.89
N GLU A 18 25.71 7.31 -4.01
CA GLU A 18 26.12 7.76 -2.69
C GLU A 18 25.02 7.50 -1.67
N GLY A 19 25.42 7.24 -0.40
CA GLY A 19 24.53 7.05 0.73
C GLY A 19 24.72 8.14 1.77
N TYR A 20 23.62 8.55 2.41
CA TYR A 20 23.60 9.58 3.45
C TYR A 20 22.80 9.09 4.66
N LEU A 21 23.33 9.30 5.86
CA LEU A 21 22.63 9.00 7.11
C LEU A 21 21.50 10.00 7.40
N ASP A 22 21.66 11.23 6.94
CA ASP A 22 20.61 12.23 6.85
C ASP A 22 20.63 12.91 5.45
N GLY A 23 19.53 13.49 5.04
CA GLY A 23 19.39 14.05 3.71
C GLY A 23 19.69 15.55 3.60
N LYS A 24 20.08 16.21 4.69
CA LYS A 24 20.14 17.69 4.78
C LYS A 24 20.99 18.37 3.71
N ASP A 25 22.11 17.77 3.37
CA ASP A 25 23.05 18.33 2.39
C ASP A 25 22.70 17.98 0.95
N ILE A 26 21.91 16.94 0.70
CA ILE A 26 21.63 16.44 -0.63
C ILE A 26 20.21 16.80 -1.12
N ILE A 27 19.20 16.74 -0.24
CA ILE A 27 17.79 17.03 -0.60
C ILE A 27 17.65 18.40 -1.27
N PRO A 28 18.29 19.49 -0.78
CA PRO A 28 18.20 20.80 -1.43
C PRO A 28 18.80 20.88 -2.85
N LYS A 29 19.43 19.80 -3.32
CA LYS A 29 20.07 19.72 -4.65
C LYS A 29 19.36 18.75 -5.59
N THR A 30 18.36 17.99 -5.09
CA THR A 30 17.67 16.97 -5.88
C THR A 30 16.48 17.54 -6.66
N ASP A 31 16.29 17.06 -7.89
CA ASP A 31 15.13 17.42 -8.72
C ASP A 31 13.90 16.56 -8.40
N LEU A 32 14.13 15.35 -7.87
CA LEU A 32 13.11 14.41 -7.43
C LEU A 32 13.50 13.81 -6.07
N THR A 33 12.61 13.92 -5.11
CA THR A 33 12.74 13.24 -3.80
C THR A 33 11.59 12.24 -3.63
N ILE A 34 11.92 10.96 -3.45
CA ILE A 34 10.93 9.89 -3.20
C ILE A 34 11.05 9.46 -1.73
N ILE A 35 10.01 9.73 -0.94
CA ILE A 35 9.99 9.44 0.49
C ILE A 35 9.37 8.05 0.70
N CYS A 36 10.19 7.09 1.13
CA CYS A 36 9.79 5.71 1.41
C CYS A 36 9.92 5.42 2.90
N LEU A 37 9.13 6.10 3.72
CA LEU A 37 9.09 6.00 5.18
C LEU A 37 7.71 5.53 5.65
N TYR A 38 7.58 5.17 6.93
CA TYR A 38 6.28 4.97 7.55
C TYR A 38 5.47 6.27 7.55
N PRO A 39 4.13 6.21 7.48
CA PRO A 39 3.29 7.40 7.34
C PRO A 39 3.59 8.50 8.38
N SER A 40 3.72 8.14 9.64
CA SER A 40 4.06 9.06 10.74
C SER A 40 5.39 9.79 10.53
N LEU A 41 6.38 9.14 9.92
CA LEU A 41 7.71 9.69 9.70
C LEU A 41 7.81 10.59 8.46
N VAL A 42 6.91 10.43 7.49
CA VAL A 42 6.97 11.23 6.24
C VAL A 42 6.66 12.69 6.50
N LEU A 43 5.65 13.00 7.31
CA LEU A 43 5.29 14.37 7.63
C LEU A 43 6.40 15.07 8.41
N ASP A 44 7.04 14.37 9.36
CA ASP A 44 8.18 14.89 10.08
C ASP A 44 9.41 15.08 9.16
N PHE A 45 9.60 14.19 8.21
CA PHE A 45 10.64 14.32 7.20
C PHE A 45 10.43 15.59 6.35
N ILE A 46 9.20 15.84 5.89
CA ILE A 46 8.88 17.04 5.11
C ILE A 46 9.14 18.30 5.94
N LYS A 47 8.70 18.36 7.19
CA LYS A 47 8.89 19.50 8.09
C LYS A 47 10.36 19.83 8.39
N ASN A 48 11.21 18.80 8.47
CA ASN A 48 12.59 18.95 8.95
C ASN A 48 13.63 19.06 7.82
N ASN A 49 13.22 19.03 6.55
CA ASN A 49 14.12 19.13 5.42
C ASN A 49 13.78 20.31 4.51
N GLN A 50 14.81 20.83 3.85
CA GLN A 50 14.65 21.83 2.80
C GLN A 50 14.68 21.13 1.45
N PHE A 51 13.78 21.54 0.56
CA PHE A 51 13.72 21.03 -0.80
C PHE A 51 14.22 22.08 -1.81
N LYS A 52 14.68 21.61 -2.96
CA LYS A 52 15.09 22.50 -4.04
C LYS A 52 13.85 23.18 -4.62
N PRO A 53 13.85 24.53 -4.79
CA PRO A 53 12.79 25.23 -5.50
C PRO A 53 12.52 24.63 -6.88
N GLY A 54 11.25 24.36 -7.18
CA GLY A 54 10.82 23.72 -8.43
C GLY A 54 11.05 22.22 -8.53
N SER A 55 11.53 21.58 -7.46
CA SER A 55 11.67 20.10 -7.43
C SER A 55 10.34 19.40 -7.22
N ILE A 56 10.33 18.12 -7.51
CA ILE A 56 9.20 17.21 -7.27
C ILE A 56 9.49 16.39 -6.00
N VAL A 57 8.54 16.39 -5.08
CA VAL A 57 8.55 15.53 -3.89
C VAL A 57 7.38 14.55 -3.96
N THR A 58 7.63 13.30 -3.69
CA THR A 58 6.61 12.25 -3.69
C THR A 58 6.77 11.29 -2.52
N ASP A 59 5.69 10.67 -2.10
CA ASP A 59 5.63 9.63 -1.07
C ASP A 59 5.07 8.33 -1.62
N ALA A 60 5.41 7.20 -1.00
CA ALA A 60 4.87 5.88 -1.32
C ALA A 60 3.91 5.34 -0.23
N VAL A 61 3.30 6.21 0.57
CA VAL A 61 2.40 5.84 1.67
C VAL A 61 1.16 5.14 1.16
N GLY A 62 0.68 4.13 1.88
CA GLY A 62 -0.48 3.30 1.50
C GLY A 62 -1.86 3.93 1.74
N ILE A 63 -1.94 5.16 2.26
CA ILE A 63 -3.15 5.95 2.49
C ILE A 63 -2.93 7.37 1.97
N LYS A 64 -3.99 8.04 1.51
CA LYS A 64 -3.81 9.31 0.79
C LYS A 64 -4.62 10.50 1.31
N SER A 65 -5.91 10.34 1.58
CA SER A 65 -6.79 11.49 1.87
C SER A 65 -6.33 12.33 3.06
N TYR A 66 -6.07 11.68 4.18
CA TYR A 66 -5.54 12.37 5.36
C TYR A 66 -4.12 12.86 5.11
N PHE A 67 -3.29 11.98 4.59
CA PHE A 67 -1.85 12.20 4.47
C PHE A 67 -1.49 13.32 3.49
N LEU A 68 -2.11 13.32 2.31
CA LEU A 68 -1.88 14.36 1.28
C LEU A 68 -2.28 15.75 1.79
N ARG A 69 -3.42 15.86 2.47
CA ARG A 69 -3.86 17.12 3.06
C ARG A 69 -2.83 17.68 4.05
N GLU A 70 -2.31 16.85 4.95
CA GLU A 70 -1.29 17.27 5.93
C GLU A 70 0.03 17.62 5.22
N ALA A 71 0.47 16.82 4.25
CA ALA A 71 1.69 17.08 3.48
C ALA A 71 1.61 18.41 2.73
N LEU A 72 0.50 18.70 2.04
CA LEU A 72 0.27 19.95 1.32
C LEU A 72 0.24 21.19 2.24
N SER A 73 -0.12 21.03 3.50
CA SER A 73 -0.11 22.13 4.47
C SER A 73 1.28 22.55 4.95
N ILE A 74 2.30 21.71 4.71
CA ILE A 74 3.66 21.90 5.24
C ILE A 74 4.74 21.94 4.17
N ILE A 75 4.45 21.46 2.94
CA ILE A 75 5.41 21.52 1.84
C ILE A 75 5.56 22.97 1.36
N PRO A 76 6.75 23.46 0.98
CA PRO A 76 6.91 24.81 0.42
C PRO A 76 6.12 25.00 -0.88
N GLU A 77 5.55 26.18 -1.09
CA GLU A 77 4.73 26.52 -2.27
C GLU A 77 5.46 26.40 -3.61
N ASP A 78 6.78 26.51 -3.61
CA ASP A 78 7.65 26.40 -4.78
C ASP A 78 8.13 24.97 -5.05
N VAL A 79 7.63 23.98 -4.27
CA VAL A 79 7.91 22.55 -4.43
C VAL A 79 6.64 21.85 -4.90
N GLU A 80 6.75 21.04 -5.94
CA GLU A 80 5.62 20.27 -6.43
C GLU A 80 5.49 18.94 -5.70
N TYR A 81 4.39 18.75 -4.97
CA TYR A 81 4.10 17.50 -4.27
C TYR A 81 3.10 16.67 -5.05
N ILE A 82 3.40 15.39 -5.28
CA ILE A 82 2.52 14.43 -5.93
C ILE A 82 2.65 13.08 -5.22
N SER A 83 1.54 12.47 -4.86
CA SER A 83 1.57 11.23 -4.10
C SER A 83 1.49 10.01 -5.00
N ILE A 84 2.21 8.93 -4.67
CA ILE A 84 2.18 7.68 -5.44
C ILE A 84 1.90 6.49 -4.51
N HIS A 85 1.34 5.42 -5.08
CA HIS A 85 1.20 4.14 -4.40
C HIS A 85 1.60 3.00 -5.34
N PRO A 86 2.85 2.57 -5.30
CA PRO A 86 3.27 1.33 -5.94
C PRO A 86 2.56 0.15 -5.28
N MET A 87 1.69 -0.54 -6.03
CA MET A 87 1.01 -1.75 -5.54
C MET A 87 1.96 -2.94 -5.58
N ALA A 88 3.10 -2.76 -4.91
CA ALA A 88 4.23 -3.67 -4.91
C ALA A 88 4.86 -3.69 -3.52
N GLY A 89 4.98 -4.86 -2.94
CA GLY A 89 5.56 -5.02 -1.61
C GLY A 89 5.78 -6.49 -1.27
N ARG A 90 6.51 -6.71 -0.20
CA ARG A 90 6.75 -8.04 0.38
C ARG A 90 6.62 -7.95 1.90
N GLU A 91 6.21 -9.05 2.52
CA GLU A 91 6.07 -9.17 3.98
C GLU A 91 7.44 -9.38 4.66
N LYS A 92 8.46 -8.66 4.17
CA LYS A 92 9.85 -8.75 4.67
C LYS A 92 10.45 -7.37 4.79
N LYS A 93 11.30 -7.16 5.80
CA LYS A 93 12.00 -5.92 6.07
C LYS A 93 13.51 -6.07 5.79
N GLY A 94 14.13 -4.98 5.34
CA GLY A 94 15.58 -4.86 5.18
C GLY A 94 16.05 -4.95 3.73
N TYR A 95 17.20 -4.35 3.48
CA TYR A 95 17.81 -4.22 2.17
C TYR A 95 18.04 -5.57 1.47
N GLN A 96 18.40 -6.61 2.22
CA GLN A 96 18.61 -7.97 1.70
C GLN A 96 17.40 -8.58 0.99
N TYR A 97 16.21 -7.99 1.15
CA TYR A 97 14.99 -8.40 0.46
C TYR A 97 14.58 -7.45 -0.66
N ALA A 98 15.35 -6.38 -0.87
CA ALA A 98 15.09 -5.44 -1.97
C ALA A 98 15.33 -6.15 -3.32
N SER A 99 14.44 -5.88 -4.28
CA SER A 99 14.53 -6.48 -5.61
C SER A 99 13.71 -5.67 -6.60
N LYS A 100 14.30 -5.36 -7.78
CA LYS A 100 13.56 -4.69 -8.86
C LYS A 100 12.37 -5.51 -9.38
N GLN A 101 12.42 -6.82 -9.25
CA GLN A 101 11.35 -7.72 -9.70
C GLN A 101 10.03 -7.50 -8.95
N VAL A 102 10.05 -6.84 -7.78
CA VAL A 102 8.81 -6.51 -7.05
C VAL A 102 7.89 -5.59 -7.85
N PHE A 103 8.45 -4.78 -8.75
CA PHE A 103 7.70 -3.84 -9.59
C PHE A 103 7.16 -4.47 -10.88
N GLU A 104 7.76 -5.57 -11.33
CA GLU A 104 7.38 -6.23 -12.57
C GLU A 104 5.93 -6.72 -12.51
N ASN A 105 5.11 -6.31 -13.47
CA ASN A 105 3.68 -6.63 -13.55
C ASN A 105 2.81 -6.08 -12.40
N ALA A 106 3.35 -5.28 -11.49
CA ALA A 106 2.57 -4.60 -10.47
C ALA A 106 1.77 -3.42 -11.05
N ASN A 107 0.75 -2.98 -10.33
CA ASN A 107 0.02 -1.77 -10.65
C ASN A 107 0.66 -0.57 -9.94
N PHE A 108 0.53 0.61 -10.54
CA PHE A 108 1.00 1.87 -9.97
C PHE A 108 -0.14 2.88 -9.92
N ILE A 109 -0.31 3.52 -8.78
CA ILE A 109 -1.34 4.54 -8.61
C ILE A 109 -0.67 5.90 -8.42
N ILE A 110 -1.09 6.87 -9.19
CA ILE A 110 -0.78 8.29 -9.02
C ILE A 110 -2.00 8.94 -8.38
N VAL A 111 -1.78 9.58 -7.24
CA VAL A 111 -2.83 10.32 -6.54
C VAL A 111 -2.50 11.80 -6.63
N TYR A 112 -3.34 12.51 -7.38
CA TYR A 112 -3.17 13.93 -7.66
C TYR A 112 -4.03 14.80 -6.74
N HIS A 113 -3.67 16.07 -6.69
CA HIS A 113 -4.50 17.16 -6.19
C HIS A 113 -4.65 18.23 -7.27
N ASP A 114 -5.59 19.15 -7.08
CA ASP A 114 -6.00 20.11 -8.12
C ASP A 114 -4.88 21.00 -8.66
N ASP A 115 -3.86 21.29 -7.84
CA ASP A 115 -2.74 22.15 -8.22
C ASP A 115 -1.60 21.39 -8.94
N ASN A 116 -1.69 20.05 -9.09
CA ASN A 116 -0.66 19.31 -9.79
C ASN A 116 -0.60 19.67 -11.28
N LYS A 117 0.58 20.03 -11.74
CA LYS A 117 0.82 20.30 -13.15
C LYS A 117 0.70 19.01 -13.96
N LYS A 118 0.09 19.14 -15.14
CA LYS A 118 0.00 18.01 -16.07
C LYS A 118 1.37 17.44 -16.42
N SER A 119 2.41 18.28 -16.57
CA SER A 119 3.78 17.85 -16.84
C SER A 119 4.36 16.96 -15.75
N THR A 120 4.02 17.20 -14.47
CA THR A 120 4.46 16.38 -13.35
C THR A 120 3.75 15.03 -13.33
N ILE A 121 2.45 15.01 -13.59
CA ILE A 121 1.69 13.76 -13.73
C ILE A 121 2.24 12.91 -14.88
N ASP A 122 2.48 13.54 -16.05
CA ASP A 122 3.05 12.87 -17.22
C ASP A 122 4.48 12.31 -16.93
N PHE A 123 5.30 13.10 -16.21
CA PHE A 123 6.63 12.64 -15.78
C PHE A 123 6.56 11.42 -14.85
N VAL A 124 5.73 11.45 -13.80
CA VAL A 124 5.58 10.34 -12.86
C VAL A 124 5.00 9.10 -13.55
N GLN A 125 4.10 9.29 -14.51
CA GLN A 125 3.55 8.21 -15.31
C GLN A 125 4.63 7.53 -16.18
N GLU A 126 5.49 8.31 -16.81
CA GLU A 126 6.59 7.76 -17.60
C GLU A 126 7.65 7.10 -16.71
N PHE A 127 7.97 7.71 -15.58
CA PHE A 127 8.87 7.15 -14.57
C PHE A 127 8.40 5.75 -14.10
N SER A 128 7.10 5.60 -13.81
CA SER A 128 6.55 4.30 -13.39
C SER A 128 6.68 3.20 -14.47
N LYS A 129 6.53 3.55 -15.76
CA LYS A 129 6.74 2.61 -16.87
C LYS A 129 8.19 2.15 -16.95
N GLN A 130 9.15 3.08 -16.76
CA GLN A 130 10.58 2.76 -16.76
C GLN A 130 10.96 1.84 -15.60
N LEU A 131 10.24 1.89 -14.48
CA LEU A 131 10.38 0.96 -13.36
C LEU A 131 9.78 -0.43 -13.61
N GLY A 132 9.04 -0.63 -14.71
CA GLY A 132 8.48 -1.93 -15.10
C GLY A 132 7.06 -2.21 -14.60
N PHE A 133 6.33 -1.20 -14.12
CA PHE A 133 4.93 -1.37 -13.74
C PHE A 133 4.04 -1.65 -14.95
N ARG A 134 3.11 -2.61 -14.78
CA ARG A 134 2.20 -3.05 -15.86
C ARG A 134 1.15 -2.00 -16.21
N SER A 135 0.60 -1.34 -15.23
CA SER A 135 -0.46 -0.36 -15.41
C SER A 135 -0.33 0.82 -14.47
N VAL A 136 -0.74 1.99 -14.95
CA VAL A 136 -0.80 3.21 -14.15
C VAL A 136 -2.25 3.67 -14.08
N LYS A 137 -2.73 3.94 -12.87
CA LYS A 137 -4.03 4.55 -12.61
C LYS A 137 -3.81 5.92 -11.96
N ILE A 138 -4.63 6.89 -12.36
CA ILE A 138 -4.62 8.24 -11.82
C ILE A 138 -5.97 8.46 -11.17
N MET A 139 -6.00 8.87 -9.90
CA MET A 139 -7.24 9.03 -9.15
C MET A 139 -7.13 10.05 -8.03
N SER A 140 -8.28 10.46 -7.47
CA SER A 140 -8.31 11.33 -6.28
C SER A 140 -7.89 10.56 -5.02
N PRO A 141 -7.50 11.27 -3.95
CA PRO A 141 -7.18 10.67 -2.66
C PRO A 141 -8.32 9.82 -2.08
N GLU A 142 -9.56 10.30 -2.18
CA GLU A 142 -10.74 9.62 -1.66
C GLU A 142 -11.02 8.33 -2.43
N ALA A 143 -10.98 8.39 -3.75
CA ALA A 143 -11.16 7.20 -4.60
C ALA A 143 -10.06 6.15 -4.35
N HIS A 144 -8.82 6.61 -4.11
CA HIS A 144 -7.72 5.75 -3.71
C HIS A 144 -8.02 5.04 -2.39
N ASP A 145 -8.36 5.78 -1.35
CA ASP A 145 -8.55 5.22 -0.01
C ASP A 145 -9.76 4.30 0.06
N GLU A 146 -10.82 4.61 -0.69
CA GLU A 146 -11.98 3.73 -0.83
C GLU A 146 -11.61 2.39 -1.48
N ILE A 147 -10.93 2.39 -2.63
CA ILE A 147 -10.56 1.14 -3.30
C ILE A 147 -9.52 0.34 -2.53
N ILE A 148 -8.54 1.00 -1.88
CA ILE A 148 -7.51 0.34 -1.08
C ILE A 148 -8.10 -0.28 0.18
N SER A 149 -9.13 0.31 0.78
CA SER A 149 -9.83 -0.31 1.90
C SER A 149 -10.36 -1.69 1.56
N PHE A 150 -10.87 -1.87 0.35
CA PHE A 150 -11.43 -3.13 -0.13
C PHE A 150 -10.37 -4.09 -0.69
N THR A 151 -9.42 -3.59 -1.49
CA THR A 151 -8.49 -4.47 -2.23
C THR A 151 -7.23 -4.83 -1.46
N SER A 152 -6.92 -4.10 -0.37
CA SER A 152 -5.72 -4.31 0.45
C SER A 152 -6.07 -4.45 1.93
N GLN A 153 -6.69 -3.46 2.56
CA GLN A 153 -6.88 -3.43 4.01
C GLN A 153 -7.85 -4.51 4.51
N LEU A 154 -8.99 -4.68 3.84
CA LEU A 154 -9.94 -5.74 4.18
C LEU A 154 -9.32 -7.14 4.09
N PRO A 155 -8.60 -7.54 3.01
CA PRO A 155 -7.89 -8.82 2.98
C PRO A 155 -6.96 -9.05 4.16
N HIS A 156 -6.18 -8.04 4.60
CA HIS A 156 -5.32 -8.19 5.76
C HIS A 156 -6.12 -8.33 7.06
N CYS A 157 -7.18 -7.57 7.24
CA CYS A 157 -8.10 -7.71 8.36
C CYS A 157 -8.69 -9.13 8.44
N LEU A 158 -9.14 -9.66 7.30
CA LEU A 158 -9.70 -11.01 7.20
C LEU A 158 -8.67 -12.10 7.49
N ALA A 159 -7.44 -11.95 7.00
CA ALA A 159 -6.36 -12.90 7.27
C ALA A 159 -6.04 -12.98 8.77
N VAL A 160 -5.95 -11.82 9.43
CA VAL A 160 -5.74 -11.74 10.88
C VAL A 160 -6.92 -12.35 11.65
N ALA A 161 -8.15 -12.01 11.26
CA ALA A 161 -9.35 -12.56 11.90
C ALA A 161 -9.44 -14.08 11.73
N LEU A 162 -9.13 -14.61 10.53
CA LEU A 162 -9.11 -16.04 10.25
C LEU A 162 -8.07 -16.76 11.13
N MET A 163 -6.85 -16.24 11.22
CA MET A 163 -5.82 -16.84 12.08
C MET A 163 -6.21 -16.82 13.55
N ASN A 164 -6.78 -15.71 14.03
CA ASN A 164 -7.18 -15.57 15.43
C ASN A 164 -8.46 -16.37 15.78
N SER A 165 -9.21 -16.85 14.79
CA SER A 165 -10.39 -17.69 15.00
C SER A 165 -10.06 -19.18 15.25
N ASP A 166 -8.80 -19.58 15.12
CA ASP A 166 -8.36 -20.93 15.47
C ASP A 166 -8.47 -21.14 16.99
N ASP A 167 -9.31 -22.08 17.41
CA ASP A 167 -9.51 -22.45 18.82
C ASP A 167 -8.36 -23.29 19.39
N GLN A 168 -7.35 -23.61 18.57
CA GLN A 168 -6.15 -24.39 18.91
C GLN A 168 -6.45 -25.79 19.49
N LYS A 169 -7.65 -26.30 19.23
CA LYS A 169 -8.04 -27.63 19.66
C LYS A 169 -7.21 -28.75 19.00
N TYR A 170 -6.73 -28.47 17.79
CA TYR A 170 -5.87 -29.37 17.01
C TYR A 170 -4.56 -28.66 16.65
N GLU A 171 -3.54 -29.45 16.27
CA GLU A 171 -2.32 -28.90 15.68
C GLU A 171 -2.59 -28.46 14.22
N THR A 172 -3.30 -27.35 14.07
CA THR A 172 -3.85 -26.82 12.81
C THR A 172 -2.85 -26.87 11.66
N GLY A 173 -1.58 -26.55 11.94
CA GLY A 173 -0.50 -26.59 10.94
C GLY A 173 -0.28 -27.93 10.25
N LYS A 174 -0.74 -29.05 10.85
CA LYS A 174 -0.65 -30.40 10.25
C LYS A 174 -1.75 -30.67 9.21
N TYR A 175 -2.79 -29.83 9.16
CA TYR A 175 -3.99 -30.07 8.36
C TYR A 175 -4.23 -28.98 7.31
N ILE A 176 -3.38 -27.95 7.23
CA ILE A 176 -3.56 -26.83 6.30
C ILE A 176 -3.22 -27.24 4.86
N GLY A 177 -4.13 -26.92 3.95
CA GLY A 177 -3.91 -26.97 2.50
C GLY A 177 -3.54 -25.60 1.93
N ASP A 178 -3.43 -25.53 0.60
CA ASP A 178 -3.01 -24.30 -0.11
C ASP A 178 -4.00 -23.17 0.09
N SER A 179 -5.30 -23.44 0.10
CA SER A 179 -6.33 -22.41 0.32
C SER A 179 -6.15 -21.67 1.65
N PHE A 180 -5.85 -22.41 2.74
CA PHE A 180 -5.61 -21.78 4.04
C PHE A 180 -4.30 -20.98 4.03
N ARG A 181 -3.21 -21.53 3.44
CA ARG A 181 -1.93 -20.82 3.32
C ARG A 181 -2.06 -19.53 2.54
N ASP A 182 -2.77 -19.56 1.40
CA ASP A 182 -2.94 -18.39 0.54
C ASP A 182 -3.72 -17.29 1.26
N LEU A 183 -4.83 -17.64 1.93
CA LEU A 183 -5.66 -16.69 2.67
C LEU A 183 -4.97 -16.10 3.90
N THR A 184 -4.08 -16.86 4.55
CA THR A 184 -3.44 -16.44 5.80
C THR A 184 -1.99 -15.97 5.63
N ARG A 185 -1.43 -16.02 4.43
CA ARG A 185 -0.06 -15.60 4.14
C ARG A 185 0.23 -14.17 4.65
N ILE A 186 -0.71 -13.28 4.46
CA ILE A 186 -0.61 -11.87 4.84
C ILE A 186 -0.99 -11.58 6.31
N ALA A 187 -1.34 -12.62 7.10
CA ALA A 187 -1.58 -12.47 8.52
C ALA A 187 -0.29 -12.27 9.34
N ASN A 188 0.89 -12.56 8.76
CA ASN A 188 2.17 -12.17 9.34
C ASN A 188 2.39 -10.65 9.11
N ILE A 189 1.76 -9.87 9.95
CA ILE A 189 1.55 -8.44 9.77
C ILE A 189 2.57 -7.60 10.57
N ASN A 190 2.97 -6.47 10.02
CA ASN A 190 3.72 -5.46 10.75
C ASN A 190 2.75 -4.58 11.53
N GLU A 191 2.62 -4.83 12.83
CA GLU A 191 1.61 -4.21 13.70
C GLU A 191 1.64 -2.68 13.67
N ASP A 192 2.82 -2.06 13.76
CA ASP A 192 2.96 -0.60 13.77
C ASP A 192 2.47 0.03 12.46
N LEU A 193 2.91 -0.53 11.32
CA LEU A 193 2.50 -0.02 10.00
C LEU A 193 1.00 -0.19 9.77
N TRP A 194 0.46 -1.35 10.07
CA TRP A 194 -0.94 -1.65 9.77
C TRP A 194 -1.91 -0.97 10.71
N ASP A 195 -1.52 -0.70 11.96
CA ASP A 195 -2.29 0.17 12.85
C ASP A 195 -2.44 1.57 12.23
N GLU A 196 -1.33 2.20 11.82
CA GLU A 196 -1.37 3.51 11.14
C GLU A 196 -2.27 3.49 9.88
N LEU A 197 -2.14 2.46 9.03
CA LEU A 197 -2.91 2.34 7.80
C LEU A 197 -4.41 2.14 8.06
N PHE A 198 -4.78 1.33 9.05
CA PHE A 198 -6.18 1.07 9.39
C PHE A 198 -6.83 2.29 10.05
N MET A 199 -6.15 2.89 11.03
CA MET A 199 -6.71 4.00 11.79
C MET A 199 -6.86 5.27 10.96
N ASN A 200 -5.95 5.52 10.01
CA ASN A 200 -6.04 6.68 9.13
C ASN A 200 -6.96 6.47 7.91
N ASN A 201 -7.45 5.23 7.69
CA ASN A 201 -8.48 4.93 6.67
C ASN A 201 -9.75 4.31 7.29
N LYS A 202 -9.97 4.55 8.55
CA LYS A 202 -10.99 3.89 9.38
C LYS A 202 -12.39 3.89 8.76
N GLN A 203 -12.82 5.00 8.20
CA GLN A 203 -14.18 5.15 7.66
C GLN A 203 -14.42 4.19 6.48
N TYR A 204 -13.53 4.16 5.50
CA TYR A 204 -13.64 3.29 4.34
C TYR A 204 -13.41 1.81 4.70
N LEU A 205 -12.50 1.53 5.63
CA LEU A 205 -12.25 0.17 6.08
C LEU A 205 -13.46 -0.41 6.81
N LEU A 206 -14.08 0.33 7.73
CA LEU A 206 -15.29 -0.12 8.43
C LEU A 206 -16.43 -0.40 7.43
N ALA A 207 -16.67 0.50 6.47
CA ALA A 207 -17.67 0.27 5.45
C ALA A 207 -17.37 -0.97 4.57
N SER A 208 -16.09 -1.28 4.34
CA SER A 208 -15.68 -2.49 3.62
C SER A 208 -15.88 -3.76 4.46
N ILE A 209 -15.63 -3.70 5.75
CA ILE A 209 -15.88 -4.80 6.71
C ILE A 209 -17.39 -5.07 6.78
N GLU A 210 -18.22 -4.06 6.98
CA GLU A 210 -19.68 -4.19 7.04
C GLU A 210 -20.25 -4.87 5.79
N ARG A 211 -19.83 -4.43 4.60
CA ARG A 211 -20.24 -5.08 3.33
C ARG A 211 -19.78 -6.53 3.24
N PHE A 212 -18.62 -6.85 3.78
CA PHE A 212 -18.14 -8.23 3.83
C PHE A 212 -18.96 -9.08 4.82
N GLU A 213 -19.24 -8.57 6.00
CA GLU A 213 -20.07 -9.24 7.01
C GLU A 213 -21.46 -9.56 6.47
N GLU A 214 -22.09 -8.64 5.74
CA GLU A 214 -23.36 -8.89 5.05
C GLU A 214 -23.28 -10.10 4.10
N GLN A 215 -22.19 -10.21 3.31
CA GLN A 215 -22.03 -11.33 2.39
C GLN A 215 -21.73 -12.63 3.13
N LEU A 216 -20.98 -12.56 4.23
CA LEU A 216 -20.72 -13.71 5.09
C LEU A 216 -22.00 -14.21 5.78
N ASP A 217 -22.85 -13.29 6.22
CA ASP A 217 -24.15 -13.61 6.83
C ASP A 217 -25.10 -14.26 5.83
N ILE A 218 -25.10 -13.87 4.56
CA ILE A 218 -25.86 -14.57 3.50
C ILE A 218 -25.45 -16.03 3.40
N LEU A 219 -24.14 -16.30 3.33
CA LEU A 219 -23.62 -17.68 3.26
C LEU A 219 -23.94 -18.46 4.56
N LYS A 220 -23.70 -17.86 5.72
CA LYS A 220 -23.98 -18.46 7.02
C LYS A 220 -25.44 -18.85 7.18
N ASN A 221 -26.36 -17.96 6.81
CA ASN A 221 -27.80 -18.18 6.89
C ASN A 221 -28.23 -19.27 5.91
N ALA A 222 -27.77 -19.23 4.64
CA ALA A 222 -28.08 -20.26 3.65
C ALA A 222 -27.63 -21.67 4.12
N ILE A 223 -26.44 -21.77 4.73
CA ILE A 223 -25.94 -23.02 5.29
C ILE A 223 -26.80 -23.49 6.49
N ARG A 224 -27.11 -22.58 7.41
CA ARG A 224 -27.92 -22.90 8.60
C ARG A 224 -29.33 -23.40 8.21
N ASP A 225 -29.92 -22.76 7.22
CA ASP A 225 -31.31 -23.00 6.83
C ASP A 225 -31.44 -24.06 5.72
N ASN A 226 -30.32 -24.68 5.30
CA ASN A 226 -30.22 -25.64 4.18
C ASN A 226 -30.76 -25.08 2.86
N ASP A 227 -30.56 -23.79 2.61
CA ASP A 227 -30.97 -23.10 1.37
C ASP A 227 -29.90 -23.26 0.27
N ASP A 228 -29.95 -24.40 -0.41
CA ASP A 228 -29.06 -24.74 -1.51
C ASP A 228 -29.11 -23.73 -2.67
N GLU A 229 -30.26 -23.16 -2.95
CA GLU A 229 -30.42 -22.25 -4.08
C GLU A 229 -29.74 -20.91 -3.83
N THR A 230 -29.89 -20.32 -2.65
CA THR A 230 -29.17 -19.13 -2.24
C THR A 230 -27.66 -19.36 -2.22
N LEU A 231 -27.23 -20.51 -1.68
CA LEU A 231 -25.81 -20.86 -1.61
C LEU A 231 -25.20 -20.98 -3.02
N LYS A 232 -25.85 -21.73 -3.91
CA LYS A 232 -25.40 -21.90 -5.31
C LYS A 232 -25.43 -20.56 -6.08
N ALA A 233 -26.41 -19.69 -5.83
CA ALA A 233 -26.48 -18.38 -6.42
C ALA A 233 -25.27 -17.50 -6.01
N ALA A 234 -24.89 -17.52 -4.74
CA ALA A 234 -23.70 -16.84 -4.23
C ALA A 234 -22.42 -17.35 -4.91
N PHE A 235 -22.25 -18.65 -5.06
CA PHE A 235 -21.11 -19.25 -5.75
C PHE A 235 -21.03 -18.81 -7.23
N ARG A 236 -22.15 -18.91 -7.96
CA ARG A 236 -22.20 -18.45 -9.38
C ARG A 236 -21.84 -16.98 -9.51
N LYS A 237 -22.35 -16.13 -8.61
CA LYS A 237 -22.03 -14.70 -8.58
C LYS A 237 -20.54 -14.45 -8.36
N SER A 238 -19.93 -15.17 -7.41
CA SER A 238 -18.50 -15.07 -7.10
C SER A 238 -17.64 -15.50 -8.29
N THR A 239 -17.91 -16.67 -8.88
CA THR A 239 -17.21 -17.19 -10.05
C THR A 239 -17.22 -16.18 -11.19
N LYS A 240 -18.42 -15.70 -11.57
CA LYS A 240 -18.56 -14.71 -12.63
C LYS A 240 -17.75 -13.43 -12.37
N ARG A 241 -17.70 -12.95 -11.12
CA ARG A 241 -16.90 -11.76 -10.79
C ARG A 241 -15.41 -12.04 -10.89
N ARG A 242 -14.96 -13.21 -10.45
CA ARG A 242 -13.54 -13.59 -10.49
C ARG A 242 -13.00 -13.72 -11.92
N GLU A 243 -13.83 -14.16 -12.86
CA GLU A 243 -13.46 -14.26 -14.28
C GLU A 243 -13.18 -12.90 -14.95
N HIS A 244 -13.59 -11.79 -14.33
CA HIS A 244 -13.42 -10.42 -14.86
C HIS A 244 -12.28 -9.64 -14.17
N LEU A 245 -11.55 -10.25 -13.27
CA LEU A 245 -10.37 -9.67 -12.57
C LEU A 245 -9.07 -10.13 -13.21
#